data_be79c6ef5ca196340d20e43f397130d4
#
_entry.id   be79c6ef5ca196340d20e43f397130d4
#
_cell.length_a   1.000
_cell.length_b   1.000
_cell.length_c   1.000
_cell.angle_alpha   90.00
_cell.angle_beta   90.00
_cell.angle_gamma   90.00
#
_symmetry.space_group_name_H-M   'P 1'
#
loop_
_entity.id
_entity.type
_entity.pdbx_description
1 polymer ?
#
loop_
_entity_poly.entity_id
_entity_poly.type
_entity_poly.pdbx_seq_one_letter_code
_entity_poly.pdbx_strand_id
1 'polypeptide(L)'
;MPAPTDTISLRQELYDLRLQAGRLQQEILATTDPDALDALLTTAGEVEGRIATIETTLRQTEQADGATARKHAVTRSSKTTGLDANVRLRMMHVPTAIYHLLDANTDPLLEVELVNSKSDERRVRVTARIEGYSADAVTTVELERRGGAATQTIYLLPTLFPQAVIPLHELTRATVTVLVEELIFASDNNKQFSTALRIEAHVSLPVWMLARNSAPLAVRDPQSGEWVDLSRYFGAFVTPNQPEVMAFLRKAAGHHPQQRLAGYQSDVASQARAIFDALKEDADITYVNSLIAFNPDESARGQRVRLPRECLSEHQANCIDGTLLFASLLEAASLHPAIVVVPGHAFVAWERSPDSGRWEYLETTMIGTNTFAEAQEIGGRKAEFWEKQAAGGDASKFRRWPIKELRTAYGITPLE
;
A
#
# COMPACT_ATOMS: atom_id res chain seq x y z
N MET A 1 0.53 4.48 40.70
CA MET A 1 0.28 3.66 39.50
C MET A 1 -1.02 4.15 38.87
N PRO A 2 -1.07 4.60 37.63
CA PRO A 2 -2.34 4.86 36.99
C PRO A 2 -3.15 3.55 36.94
N ALA A 3 -4.48 3.66 37.09
CA ALA A 3 -5.39 2.54 37.00
C ALA A 3 -5.21 1.81 35.64
N PRO A 4 -5.38 0.48 35.55
CA PRO A 4 -5.32 -0.23 34.29
C PRO A 4 -6.35 0.42 33.36
N THR A 5 -5.85 1.01 32.28
CA THR A 5 -6.71 1.57 31.23
C THR A 5 -7.53 0.43 30.70
N ASP A 6 -8.85 0.53 30.81
CA ASP A 6 -9.78 -0.51 30.37
C ASP A 6 -9.72 -0.62 28.82
N THR A 7 -8.88 -1.53 28.32
CA THR A 7 -8.69 -1.76 26.89
C THR A 7 -9.98 -2.17 26.18
N ILE A 8 -10.93 -2.79 26.89
CA ILE A 8 -12.23 -3.17 26.35
C ILE A 8 -13.06 -1.92 26.08
N SER A 9 -13.09 -0.99 27.03
CA SER A 9 -13.81 0.29 26.88
C SER A 9 -13.23 1.14 25.74
N LEU A 10 -11.89 1.22 25.64
CA LEU A 10 -11.22 1.93 24.54
C LEU A 10 -11.50 1.30 23.16
N ARG A 11 -11.54 -0.02 23.06
CA ARG A 11 -11.90 -0.70 21.81
C ARG A 11 -13.35 -0.48 21.41
N GLN A 12 -14.26 -0.42 22.39
CA GLN A 12 -15.66 -0.08 22.13
C GLN A 12 -15.81 1.37 21.65
N GLU A 13 -15.13 2.32 22.33
CA GLU A 13 -15.11 3.73 21.92
C GLU A 13 -14.54 3.89 20.50
N LEU A 14 -13.46 3.17 20.18
CA LEU A 14 -12.85 3.17 18.85
C LEU A 14 -13.84 2.67 17.78
N TYR A 15 -14.58 1.61 18.07
CA TYR A 15 -15.61 1.08 17.17
C TYR A 15 -16.72 2.11 16.91
N ASP A 16 -17.22 2.75 17.95
CA ASP A 16 -18.30 3.74 17.84
C ASP A 16 -17.84 4.98 17.06
N LEU A 17 -16.61 5.45 17.29
CA LEU A 17 -16.01 6.57 16.55
C LEU A 17 -15.79 6.23 15.06
N ARG A 18 -15.39 5.02 14.75
CA ARG A 18 -15.24 4.56 13.35
C ARG A 18 -16.60 4.52 12.63
N LEU A 19 -17.67 4.11 13.33
CA LEU A 19 -19.03 4.20 12.78
C LEU A 19 -19.47 5.64 12.57
N GLN A 20 -19.13 6.54 13.49
CA GLN A 20 -19.41 7.97 13.36
C GLN A 20 -18.64 8.59 12.19
N ALA A 21 -17.34 8.30 12.05
CA ALA A 21 -16.53 8.74 10.93
C ALA A 21 -17.13 8.29 9.59
N GLY A 22 -17.58 7.04 9.50
CA GLY A 22 -18.26 6.53 8.30
C GLY A 22 -19.54 7.27 7.95
N ARG A 23 -20.36 7.67 8.95
CA ARG A 23 -21.58 8.48 8.71
C ARG A 23 -21.24 9.89 8.28
N LEU A 24 -20.31 10.56 8.96
CA LEU A 24 -19.84 11.90 8.59
C LEU A 24 -19.27 11.92 7.18
N GLN A 25 -18.55 10.89 6.80
CA GLN A 25 -18.06 10.72 5.43
C GLN A 25 -19.21 10.72 4.41
N GLN A 26 -20.28 9.97 4.68
CA GLN A 26 -21.44 9.94 3.79
C GLN A 26 -22.17 11.29 3.73
N GLU A 27 -22.30 12.00 4.85
CA GLU A 27 -22.89 13.33 4.91
C GLU A 27 -22.02 14.35 4.14
N ILE A 28 -20.70 14.29 4.29
CA ILE A 28 -19.74 15.11 3.53
C ILE A 28 -19.88 14.86 2.02
N LEU A 29 -20.08 13.61 1.60
CA LEU A 29 -20.25 13.25 0.20
C LEU A 29 -21.60 13.71 -0.37
N ALA A 30 -22.65 13.71 0.47
CA ALA A 30 -24.01 14.08 0.06
C ALA A 30 -24.25 15.59 0.09
N THR A 31 -23.40 16.36 0.79
CA THR A 31 -23.64 17.81 0.98
C THR A 31 -23.08 18.62 -0.17
N THR A 32 -23.93 19.49 -0.71
CA THR A 32 -23.55 20.52 -1.73
C THR A 32 -23.52 21.94 -1.14
N ASP A 33 -23.98 22.10 0.10
CA ASP A 33 -23.93 23.36 0.83
C ASP A 33 -22.52 23.62 1.38
N PRO A 34 -21.85 24.70 0.95
CA PRO A 34 -20.49 25.01 1.36
C PRO A 34 -20.29 25.21 2.87
N ASP A 35 -21.24 25.88 3.53
CA ASP A 35 -21.12 26.18 4.97
C ASP A 35 -21.35 24.90 5.80
N ALA A 36 -22.30 24.07 5.37
CA ALA A 36 -22.54 22.76 5.97
C ALA A 36 -21.32 21.82 5.75
N LEU A 37 -20.66 21.89 4.59
CA LEU A 37 -19.47 21.10 4.29
C LEU A 37 -18.32 21.43 5.25
N ASP A 38 -18.01 22.71 5.49
CA ASP A 38 -16.95 23.14 6.38
C ASP A 38 -17.18 22.67 7.83
N ALA A 39 -18.45 22.72 8.28
CA ALA A 39 -18.84 22.20 9.61
C ALA A 39 -18.66 20.67 9.71
N LEU A 40 -19.07 19.92 8.68
CA LEU A 40 -18.92 18.46 8.61
C LEU A 40 -17.44 18.05 8.55
N LEU A 41 -16.62 18.75 7.77
CA LEU A 41 -15.18 18.49 7.67
C LEU A 41 -14.49 18.75 9.01
N THR A 42 -14.87 19.81 9.72
CA THR A 42 -14.36 20.11 11.07
C THR A 42 -14.68 18.96 12.03
N THR A 43 -15.94 18.54 12.08
CA THR A 43 -16.40 17.44 12.93
C THR A 43 -15.70 16.11 12.59
N ALA A 44 -15.52 15.82 11.30
CA ALA A 44 -14.79 14.64 10.84
C ALA A 44 -13.32 14.68 11.31
N GLY A 45 -12.67 15.83 11.22
CA GLY A 45 -11.30 16.02 11.71
C GLY A 45 -11.15 15.78 13.21
N GLU A 46 -12.12 16.19 14.02
CA GLU A 46 -12.13 15.94 15.47
C GLU A 46 -12.30 14.44 15.78
N VAL A 47 -13.23 13.76 15.09
CA VAL A 47 -13.45 12.32 15.24
C VAL A 47 -12.21 11.52 14.88
N GLU A 48 -11.56 11.84 13.74
CA GLU A 48 -10.33 11.19 13.31
C GLU A 48 -9.17 11.45 14.30
N GLY A 49 -9.05 12.66 14.84
CA GLY A 49 -8.08 12.98 15.89
C GLY A 49 -8.29 12.14 17.16
N ARG A 50 -9.54 11.89 17.55
CA ARG A 50 -9.88 11.02 18.68
C ARG A 50 -9.54 9.56 18.40
N ILE A 51 -9.86 9.06 17.20
CA ILE A 51 -9.50 7.71 16.74
C ILE A 51 -7.98 7.52 16.86
N ALA A 52 -7.18 8.43 16.32
CA ALA A 52 -5.72 8.36 16.36
C ALA A 52 -5.17 8.33 17.80
N THR A 53 -5.80 9.10 18.71
CA THR A 53 -5.42 9.12 20.14
C THR A 53 -5.67 7.77 20.81
N ILE A 54 -6.85 7.17 20.60
CA ILE A 54 -7.22 5.87 21.19
C ILE A 54 -6.35 4.76 20.61
N GLU A 55 -6.12 4.75 19.29
CA GLU A 55 -5.22 3.79 18.64
C GLU A 55 -3.80 3.86 19.22
N THR A 56 -3.32 5.07 19.51
CA THR A 56 -2.00 5.27 20.14
C THR A 56 -1.97 4.74 21.57
N THR A 57 -3.03 4.96 22.35
CA THR A 57 -3.13 4.47 23.74
C THR A 57 -3.21 2.94 23.78
N LEU A 58 -4.03 2.33 22.93
CA LEU A 58 -4.13 0.87 22.81
C LEU A 58 -2.78 0.26 22.42
N ARG A 59 -2.06 0.89 21.49
CA ARG A 59 -0.72 0.48 21.07
C ARG A 59 0.28 0.46 22.22
N GLN A 60 0.31 1.52 23.03
CA GLN A 60 1.22 1.60 24.18
C GLN A 60 0.95 0.50 25.20
N THR A 61 -0.33 0.17 25.41
CA THR A 61 -0.74 -0.90 26.34
C THR A 61 -0.35 -2.29 25.80
N GLU A 62 -0.53 -2.54 24.50
CA GLU A 62 -0.16 -3.81 23.86
C GLU A 62 1.37 -4.04 23.76
N GLN A 63 2.15 -2.96 23.59
CA GLN A 63 3.61 -3.04 23.63
C GLN A 63 4.14 -3.41 25.02
N ALA A 64 3.45 -3.00 26.08
CA ALA A 64 3.79 -3.39 27.45
C ALA A 64 3.59 -4.90 27.71
N ASP A 65 2.65 -5.52 27.00
CA ASP A 65 2.35 -6.95 27.18
C ASP A 65 3.30 -7.91 26.41
N GLY A 66 4.20 -7.42 25.57
CA GLY A 66 5.32 -8.17 24.96
C GLY A 66 4.97 -9.44 24.17
N ALA A 67 3.68 -9.71 23.96
CA ALA A 67 3.18 -10.98 23.42
C ALA A 67 3.24 -11.08 21.88
N THR A 68 3.18 -9.95 21.18
CA THR A 68 3.03 -9.92 19.72
C THR A 68 4.34 -10.15 18.98
N ALA A 69 5.47 -9.67 19.53
CA ALA A 69 6.79 -9.81 18.89
C ALA A 69 7.29 -11.25 18.75
N ARG A 70 6.80 -12.18 19.60
CA ARG A 70 7.24 -13.59 19.59
C ARG A 70 6.60 -14.46 18.50
N LYS A 71 5.50 -14.05 17.90
CA LYS A 71 4.76 -14.85 16.91
C LYS A 71 5.42 -14.87 15.51
N HIS A 72 6.32 -13.95 15.23
CA HIS A 72 6.87 -13.70 13.89
C HIS A 72 8.38 -13.90 13.79
N ALA A 73 9.00 -14.39 14.86
CA ALA A 73 10.42 -14.73 14.89
C ALA A 73 10.64 -16.16 15.42
N VAL A 74 11.55 -16.87 14.78
CA VAL A 74 11.99 -18.21 15.21
C VAL A 74 13.50 -18.23 15.26
N THR A 75 14.04 -18.49 16.46
CA THR A 75 15.47 -18.73 16.64
C THR A 75 15.74 -20.23 16.64
N ARG A 76 16.65 -20.66 15.80
CA ARG A 76 17.21 -22.02 15.80
C ARG A 76 18.68 -21.94 16.16
N SER A 77 19.01 -22.54 17.29
CA SER A 77 20.38 -22.62 17.79
C SER A 77 20.85 -24.05 17.74
N SER A 78 21.98 -24.30 17.08
CA SER A 78 22.61 -25.60 17.04
C SER A 78 23.84 -25.62 17.94
N LYS A 79 23.69 -26.14 19.14
CA LYS A 79 24.81 -26.34 20.08
C LYS A 79 25.92 -27.23 19.50
N THR A 80 25.57 -28.14 18.58
CA THR A 80 26.52 -29.08 17.96
C THR A 80 27.37 -28.38 16.89
N THR A 81 26.72 -27.60 16.03
CA THR A 81 27.39 -26.93 14.91
C THR A 81 27.90 -25.54 15.28
N GLY A 82 27.31 -24.87 16.28
CA GLY A 82 27.63 -23.48 16.66
C GLY A 82 27.19 -22.43 15.63
N LEU A 83 26.27 -22.80 14.75
CA LEU A 83 25.59 -21.88 13.85
C LEU A 83 24.18 -21.63 14.37
N ASP A 84 23.88 -20.40 14.70
CA ASP A 84 22.56 -19.96 15.09
C ASP A 84 21.91 -19.17 13.93
N ALA A 85 20.63 -19.46 13.70
CA ALA A 85 19.82 -18.76 12.71
C ALA A 85 18.59 -18.16 13.39
N ASN A 86 18.47 -16.84 13.35
CA ASN A 86 17.31 -16.11 13.80
C ASN A 86 16.52 -15.64 12.59
N VAL A 87 15.38 -16.26 12.33
CA VAL A 87 14.51 -15.98 11.19
C VAL A 87 13.36 -15.11 11.66
N ARG A 88 13.22 -13.95 11.05
CA ARG A 88 12.22 -12.95 11.42
C ARG A 88 11.39 -12.57 10.19
N LEU A 89 10.06 -12.70 10.29
CA LEU A 89 9.13 -12.22 9.29
C LEU A 89 8.95 -10.71 9.44
N ARG A 90 9.28 -9.97 8.39
CA ARG A 90 9.16 -8.51 8.34
C ARG A 90 7.82 -8.05 7.76
N MET A 91 7.19 -8.88 6.94
CA MET A 91 5.94 -8.59 6.25
C MET A 91 4.95 -9.72 6.47
N MET A 92 3.92 -9.47 7.29
CA MET A 92 2.87 -10.44 7.61
C MET A 92 1.79 -10.49 6.54
N HIS A 93 1.49 -9.34 5.94
CA HIS A 93 0.54 -9.17 4.86
C HIS A 93 1.31 -8.87 3.57
N VAL A 94 1.31 -9.82 2.67
CA VAL A 94 2.04 -9.73 1.39
C VAL A 94 1.17 -8.94 0.40
N PRO A 95 1.56 -7.72 0.01
CA PRO A 95 0.76 -6.87 -0.88
C PRO A 95 0.97 -7.29 -2.33
N THR A 96 0.27 -8.33 -2.77
CA THR A 96 0.47 -9.00 -4.07
C THR A 96 0.41 -8.03 -5.26
N ALA A 97 -0.42 -7.00 -5.19
CA ALA A 97 -0.55 -6.00 -6.24
C ALA A 97 0.74 -5.21 -6.48
N ILE A 98 1.40 -4.77 -5.42
CA ILE A 98 2.57 -3.88 -5.50
C ILE A 98 3.89 -4.57 -5.19
N TYR A 99 3.87 -5.88 -4.99
CA TYR A 99 5.04 -6.63 -4.54
C TYR A 99 6.26 -6.49 -5.46
N HIS A 100 6.03 -6.37 -6.76
CA HIS A 100 7.07 -6.15 -7.77
C HIS A 100 7.77 -4.78 -7.68
N LEU A 101 7.21 -3.84 -6.92
CA LEU A 101 7.77 -2.50 -6.66
C LEU A 101 8.59 -2.46 -5.37
N LEU A 102 8.60 -3.54 -4.59
CA LEU A 102 9.32 -3.62 -3.33
C LEU A 102 10.78 -4.00 -3.56
N ASP A 103 11.66 -3.52 -2.69
CA ASP A 103 13.08 -3.84 -2.70
C ASP A 103 13.46 -4.66 -1.45
N ALA A 104 14.29 -5.70 -1.63
CA ALA A 104 14.66 -6.60 -0.55
C ALA A 104 15.41 -5.90 0.61
N ASN A 105 16.09 -4.79 0.37
CA ASN A 105 16.84 -4.08 1.40
C ASN A 105 15.97 -3.12 2.21
N THR A 106 14.94 -2.54 1.58
CA THR A 106 14.03 -1.58 2.23
C THR A 106 12.75 -2.22 2.71
N ASP A 107 12.21 -3.17 1.96
CA ASP A 107 10.91 -3.80 2.17
C ASP A 107 11.01 -5.34 2.17
N PRO A 108 11.92 -5.97 2.96
CA PRO A 108 12.11 -7.41 2.92
C PRO A 108 10.87 -8.16 3.44
N LEU A 109 10.60 -9.32 2.86
CA LEU A 109 9.66 -10.28 3.45
C LEU A 109 10.25 -10.90 4.71
N LEU A 110 11.53 -11.22 4.66
CA LEU A 110 12.26 -11.93 5.71
C LEU A 110 13.60 -11.26 6.01
N GLU A 111 13.93 -11.29 7.30
CA GLU A 111 15.26 -11.00 7.83
C GLU A 111 15.80 -12.28 8.47
N VAL A 112 16.99 -12.70 8.07
CA VAL A 112 17.69 -13.86 8.62
C VAL A 112 19.04 -13.42 9.17
N GLU A 113 19.17 -13.44 10.49
CA GLU A 113 20.43 -13.18 11.17
C GLU A 113 21.12 -14.51 11.44
N LEU A 114 22.33 -14.67 10.91
CA LEU A 114 23.19 -15.82 11.10
C LEU A 114 24.32 -15.46 12.07
N VAL A 115 24.57 -16.30 13.05
CA VAL A 115 25.65 -16.13 14.03
C VAL A 115 26.51 -17.39 14.06
N ASN A 116 27.77 -17.26 13.66
CA ASN A 116 28.76 -18.32 13.80
C ASN A 116 29.57 -18.12 15.10
N SER A 117 29.36 -19.00 16.08
CA SER A 117 30.03 -18.96 17.38
C SER A 117 31.37 -19.73 17.39
N LYS A 118 31.66 -20.50 16.35
CA LYS A 118 32.92 -21.26 16.23
C LYS A 118 33.98 -20.50 15.44
N SER A 119 35.23 -20.98 15.52
CA SER A 119 36.41 -20.34 14.88
C SER A 119 36.52 -20.65 13.40
N ASP A 120 35.78 -21.62 12.89
CA ASP A 120 35.91 -22.09 11.52
C ASP A 120 35.11 -21.17 10.58
N GLU A 121 35.70 -20.88 9.42
CA GLU A 121 34.99 -20.22 8.32
C GLU A 121 33.86 -21.14 7.82
N ARG A 122 32.67 -20.55 7.60
CA ARG A 122 31.51 -21.29 7.14
C ARG A 122 30.87 -20.62 5.95
N ARG A 123 30.45 -21.43 5.02
CA ARG A 123 29.65 -20.98 3.88
C ARG A 123 28.23 -21.48 4.06
N VAL A 124 27.30 -20.55 4.14
CA VAL A 124 25.90 -20.81 4.47
C VAL A 124 25.01 -20.33 3.34
N ARG A 125 24.13 -21.21 2.88
CA ARG A 125 23.08 -20.91 1.92
C ARG A 125 21.76 -20.74 2.65
N VAL A 126 21.08 -19.62 2.39
CA VAL A 126 19.73 -19.38 2.87
C VAL A 126 18.81 -19.36 1.67
N THR A 127 17.77 -20.17 1.72
CA THR A 127 16.72 -20.26 0.69
C THR A 127 15.39 -19.94 1.34
N ALA A 128 14.61 -19.02 0.73
CA ALA A 128 13.28 -18.69 1.19
C ALA A 128 12.29 -18.71 0.04
N ARG A 129 11.05 -19.12 0.31
CA ARG A 129 9.93 -19.08 -0.63
C ARG A 129 8.61 -18.95 0.08
N ILE A 130 7.61 -18.47 -0.63
CA ILE A 130 6.19 -18.57 -0.26
C ILE A 130 5.63 -19.78 -1.01
N GLU A 131 5.23 -20.82 -0.28
CA GLU A 131 4.82 -22.08 -0.86
C GLU A 131 3.67 -21.93 -1.86
N GLY A 132 3.92 -22.32 -3.10
CA GLY A 132 2.96 -22.23 -4.21
C GLY A 132 2.80 -20.85 -4.84
N TYR A 133 3.42 -19.80 -4.29
CA TYR A 133 3.25 -18.41 -4.74
C TYR A 133 4.52 -17.74 -5.26
N SER A 134 5.71 -18.27 -4.93
CA SER A 134 6.95 -17.62 -5.31
C SER A 134 8.03 -18.59 -5.80
N ALA A 135 9.00 -18.05 -6.54
CA ALA A 135 10.28 -18.69 -6.76
C ALA A 135 11.12 -18.71 -5.47
N ASP A 136 12.18 -19.49 -5.46
CA ASP A 136 13.16 -19.49 -4.38
C ASP A 136 14.03 -18.23 -4.44
N ALA A 137 14.07 -17.48 -3.34
CA ALA A 137 15.11 -16.47 -3.11
C ALA A 137 16.28 -17.14 -2.42
N VAL A 138 17.45 -17.13 -3.05
CA VAL A 138 18.65 -17.82 -2.58
C VAL A 138 19.79 -16.84 -2.38
N THR A 139 20.38 -16.88 -1.19
CA THR A 139 21.59 -16.12 -0.86
C THR A 139 22.62 -17.03 -0.22
N THR A 140 23.88 -16.92 -0.62
CA THR A 140 25.00 -17.63 0.00
C THR A 140 25.95 -16.61 0.60
N VAL A 141 26.33 -16.83 1.85
CA VAL A 141 27.24 -15.97 2.62
C VAL A 141 28.39 -16.75 3.21
N GLU A 142 29.50 -16.06 3.42
CA GLU A 142 30.67 -16.58 4.13
C GLU A 142 30.76 -15.93 5.50
N LEU A 143 30.77 -16.72 6.55
CA LEU A 143 30.84 -16.29 7.93
C LEU A 143 32.26 -16.50 8.44
N GLU A 144 33.10 -15.47 8.24
CA GLU A 144 34.48 -15.46 8.73
C GLU A 144 34.53 -14.92 10.16
N ARG A 145 35.23 -15.62 11.05
CA ARG A 145 35.48 -15.15 12.39
C ARG A 145 36.79 -14.37 12.49
N ARG A 146 36.71 -13.07 12.62
CA ARG A 146 37.88 -12.19 12.91
C ARG A 146 37.75 -11.64 14.33
N GLY A 147 38.23 -12.41 15.35
CA GLY A 147 38.33 -11.92 16.73
C GLY A 147 37.04 -11.92 17.58
N GLY A 148 35.97 -12.55 17.13
CA GLY A 148 34.67 -12.63 17.83
C GLY A 148 33.68 -13.55 17.11
N ALA A 149 32.40 -13.57 17.52
CA ALA A 149 31.36 -14.23 16.75
C ALA A 149 31.14 -13.50 15.41
N ALA A 150 31.09 -14.23 14.29
CA ALA A 150 30.73 -13.66 13.00
C ALA A 150 29.20 -13.60 12.91
N THR A 151 28.68 -12.39 12.70
CA THR A 151 27.24 -12.18 12.54
C THR A 151 26.97 -11.54 11.17
N GLN A 152 25.98 -12.06 10.45
CA GLN A 152 25.54 -11.49 9.19
C GLN A 152 24.01 -11.51 9.10
N THR A 153 23.45 -10.40 8.66
CA THR A 153 22.01 -10.26 8.40
C THR A 153 21.76 -10.32 6.91
N ILE A 154 20.76 -11.11 6.51
CA ILE A 154 20.32 -11.33 5.13
C ILE A 154 18.87 -10.91 5.03
N TYR A 155 18.56 -10.12 4.00
CA TYR A 155 17.21 -9.72 3.66
C TYR A 155 16.75 -10.47 2.42
N LEU A 156 15.55 -11.07 2.46
CA LEU A 156 15.01 -11.88 1.38
C LEU A 156 13.62 -11.41 0.98
N LEU A 157 13.41 -11.31 -0.33
CA LEU A 157 12.15 -10.97 -0.97
C LEU A 157 11.93 -11.90 -2.17
N PRO A 158 11.31 -13.10 -1.99
CA PRO A 158 11.09 -14.07 -3.05
C PRO A 158 10.19 -13.53 -4.15
N THR A 159 10.55 -13.68 -5.41
CA THR A 159 9.76 -13.21 -6.57
C THR A 159 8.45 -14.00 -6.69
N LEU A 160 7.32 -13.31 -6.69
CA LEU A 160 6.00 -13.93 -6.84
C LEU A 160 5.76 -14.43 -8.27
N PHE A 161 5.03 -15.54 -8.38
CA PHE A 161 4.52 -16.02 -9.66
C PHE A 161 3.25 -15.26 -10.04
N PRO A 162 3.22 -14.50 -11.16
CA PRO A 162 2.04 -13.74 -11.57
C PRO A 162 0.78 -14.61 -11.67
N GLN A 163 0.90 -15.80 -12.26
CA GLN A 163 -0.22 -16.74 -12.44
C GLN A 163 -0.79 -17.27 -11.11
N ALA A 164 -0.02 -17.24 -10.01
CA ALA A 164 -0.49 -17.67 -8.71
C ALA A 164 -1.20 -16.54 -7.94
N VAL A 165 -0.84 -15.27 -8.19
CA VAL A 165 -1.37 -14.12 -7.45
C VAL A 165 -2.49 -13.38 -8.18
N ILE A 166 -2.52 -13.43 -9.52
CA ILE A 166 -3.59 -12.81 -10.33
C ILE A 166 -5.00 -13.27 -9.91
N PRO A 167 -5.25 -14.57 -9.64
CA PRO A 167 -6.59 -15.04 -9.26
C PRO A 167 -6.94 -14.80 -7.79
N LEU A 168 -6.10 -14.13 -7.00
CA LEU A 168 -6.40 -13.84 -5.61
C LEU A 168 -7.39 -12.68 -5.50
N HIS A 169 -8.66 -12.97 -5.27
CA HIS A 169 -9.71 -12.00 -5.05
C HIS A 169 -10.03 -11.77 -3.58
N GLU A 170 -9.53 -12.65 -2.70
CA GLU A 170 -9.73 -12.60 -1.26
C GLU A 170 -8.42 -12.82 -0.51
N LEU A 171 -8.40 -12.41 0.77
CA LEU A 171 -7.29 -12.66 1.69
C LEU A 171 -7.04 -14.16 1.82
N THR A 172 -5.84 -14.61 1.46
CA THR A 172 -5.50 -16.03 1.41
C THR A 172 -4.33 -16.34 2.33
N ARG A 173 -4.46 -17.35 3.17
CA ARG A 173 -3.37 -17.81 4.04
C ARG A 173 -2.35 -18.59 3.22
N ALA A 174 -1.06 -18.30 3.44
CA ALA A 174 0.07 -18.99 2.84
C ALA A 174 1.15 -19.30 3.88
N THR A 175 2.18 -20.01 3.48
CA THR A 175 3.31 -20.37 4.34
C THR A 175 4.61 -19.92 3.68
N VAL A 176 5.42 -19.19 4.43
CA VAL A 176 6.81 -18.90 4.06
C VAL A 176 7.68 -20.01 4.63
N THR A 177 8.50 -20.61 3.80
CA THR A 177 9.49 -21.61 4.21
C THR A 177 10.89 -21.04 4.05
N VAL A 178 11.71 -21.18 5.09
CA VAL A 178 13.13 -20.77 5.10
C VAL A 178 13.97 -21.98 5.41
N LEU A 179 14.94 -22.25 4.55
CA LEU A 179 15.93 -23.30 4.69
C LEU A 179 17.32 -22.67 4.84
N VAL A 180 18.03 -23.04 5.90
CA VAL A 180 19.41 -22.63 6.16
C VAL A 180 20.29 -23.87 6.07
N GLU A 181 21.24 -23.84 5.14
CA GLU A 181 22.12 -24.97 4.83
C GLU A 181 23.58 -24.56 4.88
N GLU A 182 24.41 -25.33 5.54
CA GLU A 182 25.88 -25.18 5.44
C GLU A 182 26.42 -25.98 4.26
N LEU A 183 27.24 -25.34 3.44
CA LEU A 183 27.97 -26.00 2.35
C LEU A 183 29.29 -26.54 2.89
N ILE A 184 29.41 -27.86 2.96
CA ILE A 184 30.60 -28.54 3.42
C ILE A 184 31.39 -29.00 2.20
N PHE A 185 32.60 -28.46 2.04
CA PHE A 185 33.51 -28.88 0.99
C PHE A 185 34.42 -30.00 1.51
N ALA A 186 34.28 -31.18 0.95
CA ALA A 186 35.18 -32.28 1.22
C ALA A 186 36.14 -32.47 0.02
N SER A 187 37.43 -32.54 0.31
CA SER A 187 38.46 -32.93 -0.67
C SER A 187 38.80 -34.38 -0.41
N ASP A 188 38.56 -35.25 -1.37
CA ASP A 188 39.01 -36.63 -1.32
C ASP A 188 40.48 -36.70 -1.79
N ASN A 189 41.22 -37.73 -1.33
CA ASN A 189 42.60 -37.98 -1.69
C ASN A 189 42.84 -38.08 -3.22
N ASN A 190 41.78 -38.21 -4.01
CA ASN A 190 41.74 -38.23 -5.48
C ASN A 190 41.52 -36.87 -6.16
N LYS A 191 41.59 -35.76 -5.41
CA LYS A 191 41.34 -34.40 -5.94
C LYS A 191 39.92 -34.19 -6.52
N GLN A 192 38.96 -35.05 -6.20
CA GLN A 192 37.55 -34.77 -6.45
C GLN A 192 36.97 -33.92 -5.32
N PHE A 193 36.52 -32.73 -5.67
CA PHE A 193 35.79 -31.86 -4.73
C PHE A 193 34.32 -32.31 -4.71
N SER A 194 33.84 -32.71 -3.55
CA SER A 194 32.42 -32.95 -3.32
C SER A 194 31.85 -31.86 -2.39
N THR A 195 30.67 -31.36 -2.72
CA THR A 195 29.95 -30.43 -1.86
C THR A 195 28.80 -31.20 -1.20
N ALA A 196 28.81 -31.28 0.13
CA ALA A 196 27.69 -31.78 0.91
C ALA A 196 26.91 -30.62 1.52
N LEU A 197 25.62 -30.77 1.64
CA LEU A 197 24.74 -29.83 2.30
C LEU A 197 24.31 -30.36 3.66
N ARG A 198 24.47 -29.54 4.69
CA ARG A 198 23.96 -29.85 6.02
C ARG A 198 22.87 -28.86 6.40
N ILE A 199 21.68 -29.36 6.63
CA ILE A 199 20.54 -28.52 7.07
C ILE A 199 20.78 -28.08 8.50
N GLU A 200 20.89 -26.78 8.73
CA GLU A 200 21.06 -26.18 10.04
C GLU A 200 19.71 -25.68 10.60
N ALA A 201 18.84 -25.17 9.75
CA ALA A 201 17.49 -24.78 10.15
C ALA A 201 16.48 -24.98 9.02
N HIS A 202 15.28 -25.37 9.39
CA HIS A 202 14.09 -25.37 8.55
C HIS A 202 12.97 -24.71 9.34
N VAL A 203 12.48 -23.59 8.84
CA VAL A 203 11.48 -22.75 9.52
C VAL A 203 10.31 -22.50 8.59
N SER A 204 9.10 -22.64 9.12
CA SER A 204 7.86 -22.30 8.41
C SER A 204 7.09 -21.26 9.22
N LEU A 205 6.70 -20.17 8.56
CA LEU A 205 5.99 -19.04 9.14
C LEU A 205 4.71 -18.75 8.36
N PRO A 206 3.58 -18.48 9.03
CA PRO A 206 2.35 -18.12 8.34
C PRO A 206 2.43 -16.68 7.83
N VAL A 207 1.87 -16.45 6.63
CA VAL A 207 1.65 -15.13 6.04
C VAL A 207 0.27 -15.05 5.43
N TRP A 208 -0.19 -13.82 5.16
CA TRP A 208 -1.42 -13.55 4.45
C TRP A 208 -1.11 -12.92 3.10
N MET A 209 -1.56 -13.56 2.04
CA MET A 209 -1.52 -12.99 0.69
C MET A 209 -2.72 -12.06 0.53
N LEU A 210 -2.49 -10.77 0.32
CA LEU A 210 -3.57 -9.83 0.04
C LEU A 210 -4.16 -10.09 -1.34
N ALA A 211 -5.44 -9.81 -1.50
CA ALA A 211 -6.08 -9.85 -2.80
C ALA A 211 -5.38 -8.88 -3.78
N ARG A 212 -5.37 -9.21 -5.08
CA ARG A 212 -4.73 -8.36 -6.11
C ARG A 212 -5.34 -6.96 -6.20
N ASN A 213 -6.59 -6.81 -5.88
CA ASN A 213 -7.31 -5.54 -5.82
C ASN A 213 -7.24 -4.86 -4.45
N SER A 214 -6.34 -5.28 -3.57
CA SER A 214 -6.08 -4.66 -2.28
C SER A 214 -4.82 -3.80 -2.36
N ALA A 215 -5.02 -2.48 -2.24
CA ALA A 215 -3.92 -1.53 -2.11
C ALA A 215 -3.56 -1.34 -0.64
N PRO A 216 -2.30 -1.49 -0.23
CA PRO A 216 -1.89 -1.16 1.13
C PRO A 216 -1.89 0.37 1.31
N LEU A 217 -2.58 0.84 2.33
CA LEU A 217 -2.56 2.24 2.76
C LEU A 217 -1.44 2.51 3.75
N ALA A 218 -1.30 1.63 4.72
CA ALA A 218 -0.27 1.69 5.73
C ALA A 218 -0.03 0.30 6.30
N VAL A 219 1.18 0.04 6.73
CA VAL A 219 1.57 -1.15 7.50
C VAL A 219 2.20 -0.73 8.80
N ARG A 220 2.06 -1.56 9.82
CA ARG A 220 2.72 -1.35 11.10
C ARG A 220 4.11 -1.94 11.05
N ASP A 221 5.13 -1.14 11.31
CA ASP A 221 6.50 -1.64 11.46
C ASP A 221 6.56 -2.59 12.69
N PRO A 222 6.98 -3.84 12.51
CA PRO A 222 6.94 -4.82 13.60
C PRO A 222 7.98 -4.55 14.70
N GLN A 223 8.95 -3.68 14.46
CA GLN A 223 9.97 -3.32 15.45
C GLN A 223 9.61 -2.07 16.24
N SER A 224 9.29 -0.97 15.54
CA SER A 224 8.94 0.30 16.20
C SER A 224 7.47 0.36 16.61
N GLY A 225 6.60 -0.43 15.97
CA GLY A 225 5.15 -0.36 16.12
C GLY A 225 4.53 0.88 15.47
N GLU A 226 5.31 1.68 14.75
CA GLU A 226 4.83 2.86 14.05
C GLU A 226 4.15 2.52 12.72
N TRP A 227 3.24 3.40 12.28
CA TRP A 227 2.59 3.25 10.99
C TRP A 227 3.48 3.82 9.88
N VAL A 228 3.78 2.99 8.88
CA VAL A 228 4.45 3.37 7.64
C VAL A 228 3.39 3.65 6.58
N ASP A 229 3.37 4.87 6.06
CA ASP A 229 2.46 5.30 4.98
C ASP A 229 2.88 4.66 3.65
N LEU A 230 1.96 3.94 3.04
CA LEU A 230 2.12 3.27 1.74
C LEU A 230 1.19 3.87 0.67
N SER A 231 0.52 4.98 0.95
CA SER A 231 -0.47 5.57 0.04
C SER A 231 0.11 5.98 -1.32
N ARG A 232 1.43 6.23 -1.41
CA ARG A 232 2.13 6.45 -2.70
C ARG A 232 1.93 5.31 -3.70
N TYR A 233 1.75 4.09 -3.22
CA TYR A 233 1.55 2.93 -4.08
C TYR A 233 0.19 2.88 -4.78
N PHE A 234 -0.76 3.75 -4.42
CA PHE A 234 -1.94 3.96 -5.27
C PHE A 234 -1.58 4.37 -6.70
N GLY A 235 -0.41 4.99 -6.90
CA GLY A 235 0.09 5.29 -8.23
C GLY A 235 0.21 4.07 -9.16
N ALA A 236 0.43 2.87 -8.61
CA ALA A 236 0.47 1.64 -9.41
C ALA A 236 -0.89 1.27 -10.02
N PHE A 237 -1.99 1.67 -9.38
CA PHE A 237 -3.35 1.43 -9.85
C PHE A 237 -3.83 2.47 -10.90
N VAL A 238 -3.06 3.51 -11.16
CA VAL A 238 -3.27 4.43 -12.29
C VAL A 238 -2.72 3.77 -13.54
N THR A 239 -3.60 3.34 -14.45
CA THR A 239 -3.27 2.48 -15.60
C THR A 239 -3.70 3.13 -16.93
N PRO A 240 -2.99 4.19 -17.39
CA PRO A 240 -3.40 5.00 -18.54
C PRO A 240 -3.42 4.25 -19.87
N ASN A 241 -2.58 3.21 -20.01
CA ASN A 241 -2.40 2.50 -21.28
C ASN A 241 -3.32 1.28 -21.44
N GLN A 242 -4.23 1.02 -20.49
CA GLN A 242 -5.18 -0.08 -20.63
C GLN A 242 -6.11 0.17 -21.84
N PRO A 243 -6.42 -0.86 -22.66
CA PRO A 243 -7.24 -0.71 -23.86
C PRO A 243 -8.59 -0.06 -23.60
N GLU A 244 -9.24 -0.37 -22.48
CA GLU A 244 -10.54 0.19 -22.08
C GLU A 244 -10.44 1.68 -21.78
N VAL A 245 -9.36 2.12 -21.10
CA VAL A 245 -9.08 3.53 -20.78
C VAL A 245 -8.83 4.30 -22.07
N MET A 246 -7.99 3.77 -22.96
CA MET A 246 -7.70 4.38 -24.26
C MET A 246 -8.94 4.45 -25.18
N ALA A 247 -9.79 3.43 -25.15
CA ALA A 247 -11.04 3.43 -25.91
C ALA A 247 -12.03 4.48 -25.35
N PHE A 248 -12.08 4.61 -24.01
CA PHE A 248 -12.94 5.57 -23.34
C PHE A 248 -12.50 7.02 -23.60
N LEU A 249 -11.20 7.30 -23.69
CA LEU A 249 -10.67 8.62 -24.05
C LEU A 249 -11.22 9.14 -25.39
N ARG A 250 -11.48 8.27 -26.34
CA ARG A 250 -12.12 8.65 -27.61
C ARG A 250 -13.54 9.16 -27.39
N LYS A 251 -14.31 8.54 -26.48
CA LYS A 251 -15.64 9.03 -26.11
C LYS A 251 -15.54 10.38 -25.43
N ALA A 252 -14.63 10.51 -24.44
CA ALA A 252 -14.38 11.78 -23.77
C ALA A 252 -13.98 12.91 -24.71
N ALA A 253 -13.19 12.63 -25.74
CA ALA A 253 -12.88 13.62 -26.76
C ALA A 253 -14.13 14.14 -27.51
N GLY A 254 -15.18 13.33 -27.65
CA GLY A 254 -16.45 13.73 -28.24
C GLY A 254 -17.20 14.81 -27.45
N HIS A 255 -17.01 14.87 -26.13
CA HIS A 255 -17.57 15.87 -25.24
C HIS A 255 -16.77 17.19 -25.25
N HIS A 256 -15.54 17.21 -25.78
CA HIS A 256 -14.76 18.44 -25.89
C HIS A 256 -15.20 19.27 -27.10
N PRO A 257 -15.35 20.61 -27.01
CA PRO A 257 -15.83 21.44 -28.09
C PRO A 257 -15.06 21.29 -29.41
N GLN A 258 -13.76 20.93 -29.32
CA GLN A 258 -12.91 20.70 -30.48
C GLN A 258 -12.78 19.22 -30.86
N GLN A 259 -13.54 18.35 -30.21
CA GLN A 259 -13.53 16.89 -30.38
C GLN A 259 -12.12 16.28 -30.29
N ARG A 260 -11.30 16.83 -29.40
CA ARG A 260 -9.92 16.37 -29.17
C ARG A 260 -9.46 16.63 -27.72
N LEU A 261 -8.58 15.77 -27.24
CA LEU A 261 -7.81 15.96 -26.02
C LEU A 261 -6.34 16.11 -26.44
N ALA A 262 -5.71 17.24 -26.11
CA ALA A 262 -4.39 17.62 -26.64
C ALA A 262 -3.39 17.97 -25.53
N GLY A 263 -3.62 17.46 -24.32
CA GLY A 263 -2.78 17.75 -23.17
C GLY A 263 -2.66 19.27 -22.94
N TYR A 264 -1.49 19.73 -22.61
CA TYR A 264 -1.22 21.15 -22.35
C TYR A 264 -1.18 22.03 -23.60
N GLN A 265 -1.48 21.51 -24.79
CA GLN A 265 -1.64 22.30 -26.01
C GLN A 265 -3.05 22.88 -26.17
N SER A 266 -3.96 22.56 -25.26
CA SER A 266 -5.33 23.03 -25.21
C SER A 266 -5.71 23.43 -23.78
N ASP A 267 -6.91 24.01 -23.60
CA ASP A 267 -7.42 24.34 -22.28
C ASP A 267 -7.61 23.08 -21.44
N VAL A 268 -6.92 23.02 -20.31
CA VAL A 268 -6.90 21.84 -19.43
C VAL A 268 -8.24 21.62 -18.74
N ALA A 269 -8.90 22.71 -18.31
CA ALA A 269 -10.18 22.62 -17.63
C ALA A 269 -11.28 22.07 -18.54
N SER A 270 -11.30 22.48 -19.82
CA SER A 270 -12.24 21.93 -20.81
C SER A 270 -12.03 20.44 -21.07
N GLN A 271 -10.78 19.97 -21.08
CA GLN A 271 -10.46 18.55 -21.24
C GLN A 271 -10.87 17.75 -20.02
N ALA A 272 -10.59 18.23 -18.79
CA ALA A 272 -11.04 17.59 -17.55
C ALA A 272 -12.57 17.52 -17.48
N ARG A 273 -13.26 18.59 -17.91
CA ARG A 273 -14.74 18.61 -18.02
C ARG A 273 -15.23 17.57 -19.02
N ALA A 274 -14.63 17.47 -20.20
CA ALA A 274 -15.01 16.49 -21.21
C ALA A 274 -14.87 15.05 -20.71
N ILE A 275 -13.83 14.76 -19.92
CA ILE A 275 -13.64 13.47 -19.25
C ILE A 275 -14.76 13.24 -18.22
N PHE A 276 -15.08 14.24 -17.40
CA PHE A 276 -16.14 14.18 -16.39
C PHE A 276 -17.51 13.92 -17.04
N ASP A 277 -17.87 14.69 -18.05
CA ASP A 277 -19.14 14.58 -18.73
C ASP A 277 -19.27 13.22 -19.43
N ALA A 278 -18.21 12.69 -20.05
CA ALA A 278 -18.21 11.36 -20.63
C ALA A 278 -18.37 10.26 -19.56
N LEU A 279 -17.70 10.37 -18.40
CA LEU A 279 -17.88 9.40 -17.31
C LEU A 279 -19.30 9.40 -16.77
N LYS A 280 -19.95 10.56 -16.73
CA LYS A 280 -21.33 10.71 -16.30
C LYS A 280 -22.31 10.17 -17.35
N GLU A 281 -22.16 10.55 -18.62
CA GLU A 281 -23.16 10.34 -19.67
C GLU A 281 -22.95 9.03 -20.45
N ASP A 282 -21.70 8.65 -20.74
CA ASP A 282 -21.37 7.48 -21.57
C ASP A 282 -20.99 6.23 -20.75
N ALA A 283 -20.44 6.43 -19.54
CA ALA A 283 -20.06 5.32 -18.68
C ALA A 283 -21.06 5.08 -17.56
N ASP A 284 -21.98 6.01 -17.28
CA ASP A 284 -23.00 5.91 -16.23
C ASP A 284 -22.42 5.43 -14.89
N ILE A 285 -21.29 6.05 -14.49
CA ILE A 285 -20.56 5.64 -13.28
C ILE A 285 -21.39 5.98 -12.05
N THR A 286 -21.78 4.95 -11.32
CA THR A 286 -22.53 5.06 -10.07
C THR A 286 -21.57 4.95 -8.87
N TYR A 287 -21.75 5.82 -7.87
CA TYR A 287 -21.01 5.70 -6.61
C TYR A 287 -21.47 4.47 -5.82
N VAL A 288 -20.55 3.55 -5.57
CA VAL A 288 -20.79 2.34 -4.76
C VAL A 288 -19.71 2.25 -3.70
N ASN A 289 -20.08 2.47 -2.43
CA ASN A 289 -19.14 2.30 -1.32
C ASN A 289 -18.74 0.82 -1.19
N SER A 290 -17.48 0.52 -1.44
CA SER A 290 -16.94 -0.82 -1.27
C SER A 290 -16.43 -1.00 0.14
N LEU A 291 -16.76 -2.13 0.75
CA LEU A 291 -16.22 -2.51 2.05
C LEU A 291 -14.69 -2.58 2.00
N ILE A 292 -14.08 -2.11 3.07
CA ILE A 292 -12.63 -2.17 3.30
C ILE A 292 -12.19 -3.63 3.29
N ALA A 293 -11.00 -3.90 2.77
CA ALA A 293 -10.39 -5.21 2.80
C ALA A 293 -10.34 -5.76 4.24
N PHE A 294 -10.76 -7.01 4.42
CA PHE A 294 -10.71 -7.69 5.71
C PHE A 294 -9.24 -7.84 6.13
N ASN A 295 -8.86 -7.21 7.23
CA ASN A 295 -7.57 -7.43 7.86
C ASN A 295 -7.78 -8.36 9.06
N PRO A 296 -7.13 -9.54 9.10
CA PRO A 296 -7.28 -10.47 10.21
C PRO A 296 -6.61 -9.99 11.51
N ASP A 297 -5.76 -8.99 11.40
CA ASP A 297 -5.16 -8.29 12.53
C ASP A 297 -5.04 -6.78 12.22
N GLU A 298 -4.76 -5.98 13.25
CA GLU A 298 -4.65 -4.52 13.14
C GLU A 298 -3.26 -4.06 12.63
N SER A 299 -2.44 -4.93 12.07
CA SER A 299 -1.07 -4.61 11.65
C SER A 299 -0.97 -3.98 10.27
N ALA A 300 -2.03 -4.05 9.46
CA ALA A 300 -2.07 -3.46 8.15
C ALA A 300 -3.41 -2.77 7.90
N ARG A 301 -3.37 -1.66 7.17
CA ARG A 301 -4.53 -0.98 6.62
C ARG A 301 -4.50 -1.11 5.12
N GLY A 302 -5.54 -1.67 4.55
CA GLY A 302 -5.70 -1.84 3.12
C GLY A 302 -7.01 -1.27 2.63
N GLN A 303 -7.05 -0.93 1.36
CA GLN A 303 -8.23 -0.46 0.65
C GLN A 303 -8.47 -1.38 -0.54
N ARG A 304 -9.70 -1.88 -0.70
CA ARG A 304 -10.08 -2.53 -1.94
C ARG A 304 -10.15 -1.47 -3.04
N VAL A 305 -9.55 -1.77 -4.17
CA VAL A 305 -9.46 -0.87 -5.33
C VAL A 305 -9.93 -1.60 -6.58
N ARG A 306 -10.87 -1.02 -7.30
CA ARG A 306 -11.16 -1.43 -8.69
C ARG A 306 -10.18 -0.76 -9.62
N LEU A 307 -9.65 -1.54 -10.55
CA LEU A 307 -8.84 -0.96 -11.63
C LEU A 307 -9.70 -0.08 -12.54
N PRO A 308 -9.15 0.93 -13.21
CA PRO A 308 -9.87 1.79 -14.14
C PRO A 308 -10.71 1.04 -15.17
N ARG A 309 -10.19 -0.06 -15.74
CA ARG A 309 -10.92 -0.93 -16.66
C ARG A 309 -12.14 -1.59 -16.01
N GLU A 310 -12.02 -2.00 -14.73
CA GLU A 310 -13.11 -2.62 -13.97
C GLU A 310 -14.19 -1.60 -13.65
N CYS A 311 -13.83 -0.36 -13.27
CA CYS A 311 -14.79 0.72 -13.07
C CYS A 311 -15.60 0.99 -14.34
N LEU A 312 -14.94 1.04 -15.51
CA LEU A 312 -15.60 1.26 -16.79
C LEU A 312 -16.51 0.09 -17.22
N SER A 313 -16.13 -1.15 -16.90
CA SER A 313 -16.92 -2.34 -17.27
C SER A 313 -18.06 -2.64 -16.30
N GLU A 314 -17.89 -2.29 -15.02
CA GLU A 314 -18.88 -2.52 -13.96
C GLU A 314 -19.78 -1.31 -13.71
N HIS A 315 -19.50 -0.16 -14.33
CA HIS A 315 -20.25 1.11 -14.18
C HIS A 315 -20.34 1.61 -12.74
N GLN A 316 -19.31 1.35 -11.92
CA GLN A 316 -19.31 1.72 -10.52
C GLN A 316 -17.91 2.08 -10.03
N ALA A 317 -17.86 3.00 -9.05
CA ALA A 317 -16.63 3.41 -8.40
C ALA A 317 -16.93 3.90 -6.97
N ASN A 318 -15.98 3.71 -6.05
CA ASN A 318 -15.93 4.46 -4.79
C ASN A 318 -15.02 5.67 -4.93
N CYS A 319 -14.70 6.36 -3.83
CA CYS A 319 -13.85 7.56 -3.87
C CYS A 319 -12.46 7.30 -4.45
N ILE A 320 -11.79 6.22 -4.05
CA ILE A 320 -10.46 5.90 -4.57
C ILE A 320 -10.53 5.35 -6.00
N ASP A 321 -11.49 4.49 -6.29
CA ASP A 321 -11.69 3.93 -7.64
C ASP A 321 -11.89 5.04 -8.67
N GLY A 322 -12.81 5.99 -8.38
CA GLY A 322 -13.08 7.16 -9.23
C GLY A 322 -11.86 8.07 -9.38
N THR A 323 -11.11 8.26 -8.30
CA THR A 323 -9.85 9.03 -8.32
C THR A 323 -8.83 8.41 -9.26
N LEU A 324 -8.62 7.09 -9.18
CA LEU A 324 -7.65 6.36 -10.00
C LEU A 324 -8.08 6.28 -11.47
N LEU A 325 -9.39 6.10 -11.72
CA LEU A 325 -9.95 6.14 -13.07
C LEU A 325 -9.74 7.50 -13.71
N PHE A 326 -10.11 8.59 -12.99
CA PHE A 326 -9.97 9.94 -13.51
C PHE A 326 -8.49 10.31 -13.74
N ALA A 327 -7.61 9.96 -12.79
CA ALA A 327 -6.17 10.14 -12.93
C ALA A 327 -5.60 9.37 -14.14
N SER A 328 -6.08 8.15 -14.40
CA SER A 328 -5.66 7.36 -15.56
C SER A 328 -6.06 8.02 -16.88
N LEU A 329 -7.27 8.57 -16.96
CA LEU A 329 -7.76 9.28 -18.12
C LEU A 329 -6.99 10.59 -18.37
N LEU A 330 -6.67 11.33 -17.29
CA LEU A 330 -5.84 12.54 -17.39
C LEU A 330 -4.40 12.24 -17.83
N GLU A 331 -3.76 11.21 -17.22
CA GLU A 331 -2.39 10.81 -17.61
C GLU A 331 -2.36 10.34 -19.07
N ALA A 332 -3.37 9.57 -19.51
CA ALA A 332 -3.50 9.12 -20.89
C ALA A 332 -3.77 10.29 -21.88
N ALA A 333 -4.40 11.39 -21.42
CA ALA A 333 -4.56 12.63 -22.17
C ALA A 333 -3.31 13.53 -22.13
N SER A 334 -2.18 13.05 -21.61
CA SER A 334 -0.91 13.78 -21.44
C SER A 334 -1.02 15.01 -20.52
N LEU A 335 -1.86 14.92 -19.50
CA LEU A 335 -1.94 15.84 -18.39
C LEU A 335 -1.21 15.28 -17.17
N HIS A 336 -0.86 16.13 -16.20
CA HIS A 336 -0.19 15.72 -14.98
C HIS A 336 -1.18 15.61 -13.81
N PRO A 337 -1.80 14.44 -13.59
CA PRO A 337 -2.68 14.24 -12.45
C PRO A 337 -1.91 13.99 -11.15
N ALA A 338 -2.63 14.15 -10.05
CA ALA A 338 -2.21 13.71 -8.73
C ALA A 338 -3.36 12.99 -8.02
N ILE A 339 -3.02 12.01 -7.20
CA ILE A 339 -3.93 11.39 -6.24
C ILE A 339 -3.85 12.22 -4.96
N VAL A 340 -4.98 12.65 -4.44
CA VAL A 340 -5.07 13.29 -3.12
C VAL A 340 -5.70 12.31 -2.14
N VAL A 341 -4.99 12.05 -1.04
CA VAL A 341 -5.44 11.17 0.04
C VAL A 341 -5.53 12.00 1.31
N VAL A 342 -6.69 11.96 1.93
CA VAL A 342 -6.99 12.61 3.20
C VAL A 342 -7.61 11.58 4.16
N PRO A 343 -7.78 11.86 5.46
CA PRO A 343 -8.41 10.92 6.36
C PRO A 343 -9.75 10.41 5.82
N GLY A 344 -9.85 9.10 5.63
CA GLY A 344 -11.06 8.41 5.17
C GLY A 344 -11.51 8.68 3.72
N HIS A 345 -10.78 9.47 2.91
CA HIS A 345 -11.23 9.86 1.59
C HIS A 345 -10.09 10.05 0.57
N ALA A 346 -10.45 9.99 -0.72
CA ALA A 346 -9.54 10.32 -1.82
C ALA A 346 -10.28 11.06 -2.94
N PHE A 347 -9.57 11.97 -3.62
CA PHE A 347 -10.05 12.72 -4.77
C PHE A 347 -8.90 13.05 -5.71
N VAL A 348 -9.20 13.51 -6.93
CA VAL A 348 -8.19 13.75 -7.95
C VAL A 348 -7.79 15.23 -8.01
N ALA A 349 -6.53 15.47 -8.38
CA ALA A 349 -6.04 16.79 -8.76
C ALA A 349 -5.29 16.71 -10.10
N TRP A 350 -5.06 17.87 -10.73
CA TRP A 350 -4.18 18.01 -11.88
C TRP A 350 -3.51 19.37 -11.91
N GLU A 351 -2.35 19.46 -12.55
CA GLU A 351 -1.67 20.74 -12.76
C GLU A 351 -2.36 21.57 -13.82
N ARG A 352 -2.51 22.90 -13.57
CA ARG A 352 -3.05 23.87 -14.54
C ARG A 352 -2.16 24.03 -15.78
N SER A 353 -0.85 23.89 -15.58
CA SER A 353 0.17 23.94 -16.65
C SER A 353 1.35 23.07 -16.23
N PRO A 354 2.16 22.58 -17.17
CA PRO A 354 3.25 21.65 -16.86
C PRO A 354 4.18 22.22 -15.79
N ASP A 355 4.44 21.42 -14.77
CA ASP A 355 5.41 21.70 -13.70
C ASP A 355 5.20 23.07 -13.00
N SER A 356 3.94 23.54 -12.98
CA SER A 356 3.57 24.85 -12.38
C SER A 356 3.43 24.81 -10.87
N GLY A 357 3.24 23.63 -10.30
CA GLY A 357 2.87 23.46 -8.89
C GLY A 357 1.50 24.03 -8.52
N ARG A 358 0.71 24.48 -9.51
CA ARG A 358 -0.65 25.01 -9.33
C ARG A 358 -1.65 23.93 -9.69
N TRP A 359 -2.48 23.54 -8.71
CA TRP A 359 -3.38 22.40 -8.79
C TRP A 359 -4.84 22.83 -8.88
N GLU A 360 -5.62 22.12 -9.66
CA GLU A 360 -7.08 22.05 -9.61
C GLU A 360 -7.47 20.73 -8.99
N TYR A 361 -8.63 20.71 -8.35
CA TYR A 361 -9.12 19.55 -7.60
C TYR A 361 -10.53 19.19 -8.04
N LEU A 362 -10.89 17.90 -7.98
CA LEU A 362 -12.20 17.41 -8.35
C LEU A 362 -12.65 16.30 -7.41
N GLU A 363 -13.88 16.42 -6.92
CA GLU A 363 -14.56 15.38 -6.15
C GLU A 363 -15.17 14.35 -7.09
N THR A 364 -14.52 13.18 -7.22
CA THR A 364 -14.92 12.16 -8.19
C THR A 364 -16.19 11.39 -7.80
N THR A 365 -16.58 11.42 -6.53
CA THR A 365 -17.82 10.78 -6.06
C THR A 365 -19.08 11.49 -6.55
N MET A 366 -18.92 12.69 -7.07
CA MET A 366 -20.02 13.52 -7.59
C MET A 366 -20.29 13.31 -9.10
N ILE A 367 -19.53 12.45 -9.79
CA ILE A 367 -19.62 12.27 -11.25
C ILE A 367 -21.04 11.87 -11.68
N GLY A 368 -21.70 10.93 -10.97
CA GLY A 368 -23.02 10.44 -11.37
C GLY A 368 -24.16 11.45 -11.18
N THR A 369 -24.04 12.42 -10.27
CA THR A 369 -25.17 13.24 -9.81
C THR A 369 -25.02 14.73 -10.04
N ASN A 370 -23.81 15.27 -9.99
CA ASN A 370 -23.55 16.71 -9.99
C ASN A 370 -22.98 17.21 -11.33
N THR A 371 -22.76 18.52 -11.42
CA THR A 371 -22.05 19.17 -12.52
C THR A 371 -20.54 19.14 -12.26
N PHE A 372 -19.75 19.30 -13.31
CA PHE A 372 -18.30 19.43 -13.19
C PHE A 372 -17.90 20.62 -12.30
N ALA A 373 -18.61 21.74 -12.42
CA ALA A 373 -18.30 22.95 -11.64
C ALA A 373 -18.52 22.73 -10.14
N GLU A 374 -19.63 22.09 -9.74
CA GLU A 374 -19.90 21.75 -8.35
C GLU A 374 -18.87 20.76 -7.80
N ALA A 375 -18.52 19.71 -8.57
CA ALA A 375 -17.52 18.74 -8.18
C ALA A 375 -16.12 19.36 -8.02
N GLN A 376 -15.77 20.34 -8.86
CA GLN A 376 -14.52 21.09 -8.78
C GLN A 376 -14.51 22.03 -7.57
N GLU A 377 -15.60 22.73 -7.28
CA GLU A 377 -15.73 23.60 -6.11
C GLU A 377 -15.56 22.82 -4.82
N ILE A 378 -16.26 21.69 -4.69
CA ILE A 378 -16.17 20.82 -3.50
C ILE A 378 -14.76 20.22 -3.36
N GLY A 379 -14.17 19.75 -4.44
CA GLY A 379 -12.78 19.25 -4.44
C GLY A 379 -11.78 20.30 -3.97
N GLY A 380 -11.93 21.54 -4.45
CA GLY A 380 -11.10 22.69 -4.06
C GLY A 380 -11.23 23.02 -2.56
N ARG A 381 -12.46 23.06 -2.03
CA ARG A 381 -12.72 23.33 -0.60
C ARG A 381 -12.14 22.22 0.30
N LYS A 382 -12.33 20.97 -0.06
CA LYS A 382 -11.73 19.84 0.66
C LYS A 382 -10.21 19.94 0.69
N ALA A 383 -9.59 20.27 -0.44
CA ALA A 383 -8.14 20.43 -0.52
C ALA A 383 -7.67 21.57 0.39
N GLU A 384 -8.29 22.74 0.33
CA GLU A 384 -7.95 23.88 1.18
C GLU A 384 -8.09 23.57 2.67
N PHE A 385 -9.17 22.90 3.07
CA PHE A 385 -9.40 22.49 4.45
C PHE A 385 -8.28 21.58 4.95
N TRP A 386 -8.00 20.48 4.20
CA TRP A 386 -7.04 19.49 4.65
C TRP A 386 -5.59 19.96 4.52
N GLU A 387 -5.25 20.82 3.56
CA GLU A 387 -3.94 21.48 3.49
C GLU A 387 -3.70 22.38 4.73
N LYS A 388 -4.70 23.11 5.18
CA LYS A 388 -4.61 23.87 6.45
C LYS A 388 -4.42 22.97 7.66
N GLN A 389 -5.14 21.85 7.73
CA GLN A 389 -4.98 20.88 8.83
C GLN A 389 -3.58 20.26 8.85
N ALA A 390 -3.04 19.91 7.68
CA ALA A 390 -1.69 19.37 7.55
C ALA A 390 -0.61 20.39 7.94
N ALA A 391 -0.77 21.66 7.56
CA ALA A 391 0.13 22.75 7.93
C ALA A 391 0.14 23.03 9.45
N GLY A 392 -0.93 22.65 10.16
CA GLY A 392 -1.04 22.74 11.60
C GLY A 392 -0.21 21.74 12.41
N GLY A 393 0.60 20.88 11.75
CA GLY A 393 1.59 19.99 12.38
C GLY A 393 1.45 18.50 12.09
N ASP A 394 0.43 18.08 11.35
CA ASP A 394 0.25 16.67 10.97
C ASP A 394 0.17 16.52 9.44
N ALA A 395 1.34 16.43 8.82
CA ALA A 395 1.47 16.27 7.38
C ALA A 395 0.80 15.00 6.83
N SER A 396 0.40 14.05 7.68
CA SER A 396 -0.31 12.83 7.24
C SER A 396 -1.76 13.11 6.82
N LYS A 397 -2.34 14.24 7.26
CA LYS A 397 -3.74 14.61 6.97
C LYS A 397 -3.99 15.02 5.53
N PHE A 398 -2.95 15.39 4.78
CA PHE A 398 -3.04 15.72 3.37
C PHE A 398 -1.84 15.18 2.61
N ARG A 399 -2.09 14.21 1.73
CA ARG A 399 -1.08 13.63 0.84
C ARG A 399 -1.50 13.90 -0.59
N ARG A 400 -0.71 14.67 -1.32
CA ARG A 400 -0.86 14.83 -2.77
C ARG A 400 0.29 14.11 -3.46
N TRP A 401 -0.04 13.08 -4.22
CA TRP A 401 0.89 12.24 -4.95
C TRP A 401 0.82 12.53 -6.45
N PRO A 402 1.68 13.42 -6.97
CA PRO A 402 1.77 13.68 -8.41
C PRO A 402 2.19 12.41 -9.14
N ILE A 403 1.41 11.95 -10.11
CA ILE A 403 1.70 10.70 -10.83
C ILE A 403 3.04 10.77 -11.56
N LYS A 404 3.37 11.91 -12.17
CA LYS A 404 4.69 12.13 -12.79
C LYS A 404 5.85 11.89 -11.82
N GLU A 405 5.74 12.41 -10.59
CA GLU A 405 6.76 12.20 -9.56
C GLU A 405 6.83 10.73 -9.13
N LEU A 406 5.67 10.08 -8.94
CA LEU A 406 5.61 8.65 -8.61
C LEU A 406 6.29 7.79 -9.67
N ARG A 407 6.13 8.12 -10.97
CA ARG A 407 6.79 7.43 -12.08
C ARG A 407 8.30 7.66 -12.10
N THR A 408 8.72 8.93 -11.97
CA THR A 408 10.13 9.33 -12.25
C THR A 408 11.04 9.26 -11.02
N ALA A 409 10.55 9.63 -9.85
CA ALA A 409 11.35 9.65 -8.62
C ALA A 409 11.21 8.36 -7.79
N TYR A 410 10.00 7.77 -7.74
CA TYR A 410 9.74 6.58 -6.94
C TYR A 410 9.71 5.27 -7.76
N GLY A 411 9.80 5.33 -9.09
CA GLY A 411 9.80 4.15 -9.96
C GLY A 411 8.48 3.35 -9.92
N ILE A 412 7.38 3.96 -9.48
CA ILE A 412 6.09 3.28 -9.38
C ILE A 412 5.48 3.14 -10.77
N THR A 413 5.53 1.93 -11.31
CA THR A 413 4.95 1.57 -12.61
C THR A 413 3.48 1.18 -12.48
N PRO A 414 2.67 1.37 -13.54
CA PRO A 414 1.30 0.85 -13.58
C PRO A 414 1.25 -0.67 -13.41
N LEU A 415 0.18 -1.15 -12.79
CA LEU A 415 -0.15 -2.58 -12.77
C LEU A 415 -0.48 -3.07 -14.19
N GLU A 416 -0.04 -4.28 -14.51
CA GLU A 416 -0.36 -4.98 -15.76
C GLU A 416 -1.78 -5.57 -15.76
#